data_c34c9a2ce2ecf9538fee2a3036370cae
#
_entry.id   c34c9a2ce2ecf9538fee2a3036370cae
#
_cell.length_a   1.000
_cell.length_b   1.000
_cell.length_c   1.000
_cell.angle_alpha   90.00
_cell.angle_beta   90.00
_cell.angle_gamma   90.00
#
_symmetry.space_group_name_H-M   'P 1'
#
loop_
_entity.id
_entity.type
_entity.pdbx_description
1 polymer ?
#
loop_
_entity_poly.entity_id
_entity_poly.type
_entity_poly.pdbx_seq_one_letter_code
_entity_poly.pdbx_strand_id
1 'polypeptide(L)'
;VFTQFYNVPDYLNPSFTGSSGGTNISVLNRTQWFGLNYGLNSQFFSIDGFSEKMNSGLGLSIMNHQESTTRYNFTQMNFNYSYQVKLNRDWGFYPSISAGFGTKDYAFDNLLLEDQILIYQGIINVNSNDPFLTNDSVSFLICQLDF
;
A
#
# COMPACT_ATOMS: atom_id res chain seq x y z
N VAL A 1 -0.27 6.48 5.55
CA VAL A 1 0.09 5.81 6.80
C VAL A 1 -1.03 5.98 7.81
N PHE A 2 -1.48 4.89 8.43
CA PHE A 2 -2.58 4.86 9.39
C PHE A 2 -2.07 5.11 10.81
N THR A 3 -2.83 5.86 11.62
CA THR A 3 -2.46 6.16 13.01
C THR A 3 -2.74 5.00 13.97
N GLN A 4 -3.75 4.18 13.67
CA GLN A 4 -4.15 3.02 14.48
C GLN A 4 -3.75 1.69 13.82
N PHE A 5 -2.56 1.63 13.23
CA PHE A 5 -2.04 0.48 12.51
C PHE A 5 -1.91 -0.77 13.41
N TYR A 6 -1.72 -0.59 14.70
CA TYR A 6 -1.60 -1.68 15.69
C TYR A 6 -2.88 -2.51 15.87
N ASN A 7 -4.03 -1.98 15.44
CA ASN A 7 -5.29 -2.74 15.48
C ASN A 7 -5.43 -3.74 14.32
N VAL A 8 -4.54 -3.65 13.34
CA VAL A 8 -4.52 -4.54 12.18
C VAL A 8 -3.12 -5.12 12.04
N PRO A 9 -2.85 -6.23 12.74
CA PRO A 9 -1.52 -6.85 12.77
C PRO A 9 -0.98 -7.21 11.40
N ASP A 10 -1.82 -7.63 10.47
CA ASP A 10 -1.44 -8.00 9.09
C ASP A 10 -0.87 -6.81 8.29
N TYR A 11 -1.24 -5.58 8.67
CA TYR A 11 -0.67 -4.38 8.07
C TYR A 11 0.80 -4.17 8.48
N LEU A 12 1.17 -4.66 9.66
CA LEU A 12 2.52 -4.54 10.21
C LEU A 12 3.46 -5.62 9.69
N ASN A 13 3.00 -6.86 9.72
CA ASN A 13 3.81 -8.00 9.35
C ASN A 13 2.91 -9.16 8.87
N PRO A 14 3.16 -9.72 7.69
CA PRO A 14 2.46 -10.88 7.15
C PRO A 14 2.46 -12.12 8.06
N SER A 15 3.42 -12.24 8.97
CA SER A 15 3.48 -13.35 9.94
C SER A 15 2.28 -13.41 10.87
N PHE A 16 1.58 -12.27 11.06
CA PHE A 16 0.36 -12.23 11.87
C PHE A 16 -0.89 -12.72 11.14
N THR A 17 -0.80 -12.99 9.84
CA THR A 17 -1.92 -13.50 9.04
C THR A 17 -2.46 -14.79 9.63
N GLY A 18 -3.74 -14.77 10.02
CA GLY A 18 -4.41 -15.90 10.68
C GLY A 18 -4.07 -16.08 12.16
N SER A 19 -3.31 -15.19 12.78
CA SER A 19 -2.89 -15.31 14.19
C SER A 19 -4.04 -15.35 15.20
N SER A 20 -5.19 -14.80 14.83
CA SER A 20 -6.41 -14.80 15.66
C SER A 20 -7.11 -16.16 15.75
N GLY A 21 -6.70 -17.15 14.95
CA GLY A 21 -7.31 -18.49 14.89
C GLY A 21 -8.68 -18.54 14.20
N GLY A 22 -9.20 -17.42 13.72
CA GLY A 22 -10.48 -17.30 13.02
C GLY A 22 -10.33 -16.53 11.70
N THR A 23 -11.47 -16.16 11.11
CA THR A 23 -11.49 -15.26 9.96
C THR A 23 -11.64 -13.84 10.45
N ASN A 24 -10.72 -12.97 10.06
CA ASN A 24 -10.76 -11.54 10.35
C ASN A 24 -11.02 -10.74 9.07
N ILE A 25 -11.76 -9.67 9.22
CA ILE A 25 -11.95 -8.66 8.18
C ILE A 25 -11.60 -7.32 8.80
N SER A 26 -10.68 -6.60 8.20
CA SER A 26 -10.24 -5.29 8.67
C SER A 26 -10.43 -4.23 7.59
N VAL A 27 -10.96 -3.09 8.00
CA VAL A 27 -11.14 -1.93 7.13
C VAL A 27 -10.58 -0.71 7.84
N LEU A 28 -9.63 -0.04 7.23
CA LEU A 28 -9.10 1.23 7.70
C LEU A 28 -9.33 2.30 6.64
N ASN A 29 -9.82 3.44 7.07
CA ASN A 29 -9.93 4.63 6.22
C ASN A 29 -9.33 5.81 6.99
N ARG A 30 -8.49 6.57 6.31
CA ARG A 30 -7.92 7.81 6.82
C ARG A 30 -8.01 8.90 5.79
N THR A 31 -8.75 9.94 6.13
CA THR A 31 -8.81 11.18 5.33
C THR A 31 -8.10 12.28 6.10
N GLN A 32 -7.19 12.98 5.45
CA GLN A 32 -6.45 14.12 6.00
C GLN A 32 -6.77 15.38 5.19
N TRP A 33 -6.73 16.53 5.89
CA TRP A 33 -6.97 17.86 5.30
C TRP A 33 -8.31 17.97 4.59
N PHE A 34 -9.33 17.42 5.21
CA PHE A 34 -10.71 17.50 4.71
C PHE A 34 -11.14 18.96 4.55
N GLY A 35 -11.62 19.31 3.37
CA GLY A 35 -12.04 20.68 3.04
C GLY A 35 -10.96 21.60 2.46
N LEU A 36 -9.73 21.11 2.33
CA LEU A 36 -8.67 21.79 1.58
C LEU A 36 -8.54 21.17 0.19
N ASN A 37 -7.99 21.96 -0.76
CA ASN A 37 -7.71 21.43 -2.11
C ASN A 37 -6.60 20.35 -2.13
N TYR A 38 -6.00 20.07 -0.97
CA TYR A 38 -4.92 19.11 -0.75
C TYR A 38 -5.40 17.90 0.05
N GLY A 39 -6.43 17.24 -0.43
CA GLY A 39 -6.98 16.05 0.24
C GLY A 39 -6.07 14.83 0.08
N LEU A 40 -5.79 14.14 1.20
CA LEU A 40 -5.09 12.86 1.23
C LEU A 40 -6.05 11.79 1.77
N ASN A 41 -6.34 10.77 0.97
CA ASN A 41 -7.19 9.66 1.36
C ASN A 41 -6.42 8.34 1.29
N SER A 42 -6.45 7.58 2.36
CA SER A 42 -5.82 6.27 2.46
C SER A 42 -6.83 5.25 2.91
N GLN A 43 -6.98 4.19 2.14
CA GLN A 43 -7.90 3.10 2.41
C GLN A 43 -7.12 1.79 2.47
N PHE A 44 -7.43 0.96 3.44
CA PHE A 44 -6.89 -0.37 3.58
C PHE A 44 -8.02 -1.33 3.89
N PHE A 45 -8.03 -2.43 3.19
CA PHE A 45 -8.92 -3.57 3.41
C PHE A 45 -8.09 -4.82 3.53
N SER A 46 -8.37 -5.65 4.52
CA SER A 46 -7.79 -6.99 4.59
C SER A 46 -8.81 -8.02 5.03
N ILE A 47 -8.62 -9.23 4.55
CA ILE A 47 -9.29 -10.43 5.01
C ILE A 47 -8.23 -11.50 5.22
N ASP A 48 -8.21 -12.09 6.41
CA ASP A 48 -7.31 -13.18 6.75
C ASP A 48 -8.03 -14.28 7.49
N GLY A 49 -7.50 -15.46 7.42
CA GLY A 49 -8.07 -16.61 8.09
C GLY A 49 -7.04 -17.68 8.38
N PHE A 50 -7.28 -18.47 9.42
CA PHE A 50 -6.44 -19.59 9.82
C PHE A 50 -7.12 -20.92 9.49
N SER A 51 -6.37 -21.83 8.90
CA SER A 51 -6.80 -23.20 8.63
C SER A 51 -6.09 -24.17 9.56
N GLU A 52 -6.82 -24.75 10.52
CA GLU A 52 -6.28 -25.75 11.46
C GLU A 52 -5.76 -27.00 10.76
N LYS A 53 -6.39 -27.39 9.64
CA LYS A 53 -5.99 -28.58 8.87
C LYS A 53 -4.62 -28.43 8.23
N MET A 54 -4.25 -27.20 7.88
CA MET A 54 -3.01 -26.89 7.20
C MET A 54 -1.97 -26.23 8.14
N ASN A 55 -2.35 -25.94 9.38
CA ASN A 55 -1.56 -25.13 10.33
C ASN A 55 -1.04 -23.84 9.70
N SER A 56 -1.86 -23.21 8.87
CA SER A 56 -1.44 -22.05 8.08
C SER A 56 -2.52 -20.97 8.04
N GLY A 57 -2.05 -19.72 8.00
CA GLY A 57 -2.85 -18.54 7.75
C GLY A 57 -2.78 -18.12 6.28
N LEU A 58 -3.90 -17.70 5.75
CA LEU A 58 -4.02 -17.10 4.43
C LEU A 58 -4.64 -15.72 4.57
N GLY A 59 -4.10 -14.74 3.88
CA GLY A 59 -4.60 -13.36 3.89
C GLY A 59 -4.52 -12.71 2.53
N LEU A 60 -5.46 -11.81 2.29
CA LEU A 60 -5.49 -10.91 1.16
C LEU A 60 -5.65 -9.49 1.70
N SER A 61 -4.81 -8.57 1.25
CA SER A 61 -4.94 -7.15 1.60
C SER A 61 -4.86 -6.26 0.37
N ILE A 62 -5.61 -5.18 0.41
CA ILE A 62 -5.65 -4.15 -0.62
C ILE A 62 -5.45 -2.82 0.06
N MET A 63 -4.51 -2.03 -0.44
CA MET A 63 -4.25 -0.66 -0.01
C MET A 63 -4.40 0.29 -1.18
N ASN A 64 -5.15 1.35 -0.98
CA ASN A 64 -5.25 2.46 -1.91
C ASN A 64 -4.89 3.76 -1.19
N HIS A 65 -4.09 4.59 -1.84
CA HIS A 65 -3.66 5.87 -1.34
C HIS A 65 -3.78 6.91 -2.46
N GLN A 66 -4.58 7.93 -2.21
CA GLN A 66 -4.88 8.98 -3.20
C GLN A 66 -4.52 10.35 -2.64
N GLU A 67 -3.89 11.16 -3.47
CA GLU A 67 -3.62 12.57 -3.22
C GLU A 67 -4.28 13.43 -4.30
N SER A 68 -5.06 14.41 -3.88
CA SER A 68 -5.88 15.21 -4.80
C SER A 68 -5.07 16.20 -5.63
N THR A 69 -3.98 16.73 -5.10
CA THR A 69 -3.20 17.81 -5.73
C THR A 69 -2.42 17.34 -6.94
N THR A 70 -1.64 16.27 -6.77
CA THR A 70 -0.80 15.69 -7.82
C THR A 70 -1.53 14.61 -8.59
N ARG A 71 -2.81 14.32 -8.23
CA ARG A 71 -3.55 13.15 -8.71
C ARG A 71 -2.77 11.84 -8.54
N TYR A 72 -1.89 11.81 -7.55
CA TYR A 72 -1.17 10.60 -7.21
C TYR A 72 -2.14 9.54 -6.72
N ASN A 73 -2.11 8.39 -7.36
CA ASN A 73 -2.86 7.21 -6.95
C ASN A 73 -1.91 6.03 -6.81
N PHE A 74 -1.91 5.44 -5.64
CA PHE A 74 -1.15 4.25 -5.33
C PHE A 74 -2.09 3.14 -4.92
N THR A 75 -2.08 2.05 -5.65
CA THR A 75 -2.88 0.85 -5.32
C THR A 75 -1.95 -0.34 -5.20
N GLN A 76 -2.07 -1.07 -4.11
CA GLN A 76 -1.28 -2.28 -3.84
C GLN A 76 -2.20 -3.38 -3.34
N MET A 77 -2.02 -4.58 -3.89
CA MET A 77 -2.67 -5.82 -3.46
C MET A 77 -1.59 -6.79 -3.01
N ASN A 78 -1.76 -7.37 -1.82
CA ASN A 78 -0.85 -8.38 -1.30
C ASN A 78 -1.62 -9.65 -0.95
N PHE A 79 -1.01 -10.78 -1.26
CA PHE A 79 -1.39 -12.10 -0.81
C PHE A 79 -0.37 -12.57 0.22
N ASN A 80 -0.84 -12.94 1.40
CA ASN A 80 -0.02 -13.37 2.51
C ASN A 80 -0.28 -14.84 2.82
N TYR A 81 0.79 -15.58 3.06
CA TYR A 81 0.75 -16.95 3.55
C TYR A 81 1.67 -17.06 4.76
N SER A 82 1.14 -17.49 5.89
CA SER A 82 1.91 -17.76 7.10
C SER A 82 1.76 -19.23 7.52
N TYR A 83 2.83 -19.83 7.99
CA TYR A 83 2.82 -21.21 8.47
C TYR A 83 3.17 -21.24 9.95
N GLN A 84 2.35 -21.93 10.76
CA GLN A 84 2.58 -22.03 12.19
C GLN A 84 3.39 -23.29 12.52
N VAL A 85 4.61 -23.10 13.02
CA VAL A 85 5.45 -24.16 13.57
C VAL A 85 5.44 -24.07 15.08
N LYS A 86 4.86 -25.06 15.76
CA LYS A 86 4.90 -25.17 17.22
C LYS A 86 6.22 -25.82 17.62
N LEU A 87 7.14 -25.05 18.19
CA LEU A 87 8.43 -25.56 18.65
C LEU A 87 8.34 -26.20 20.03
N ASN A 88 7.54 -25.62 20.94
CA ASN A 88 7.31 -26.11 22.30
C ASN A 88 5.95 -25.59 22.79
N ARG A 89 5.59 -25.89 24.06
CA ARG A 89 4.32 -25.40 24.66
C ARG A 89 4.21 -23.88 24.69
N ASP A 90 5.35 -23.18 24.83
CA ASP A 90 5.39 -21.72 25.01
C ASP A 90 5.99 -20.98 23.82
N TRP A 91 6.53 -21.69 22.80
CA TRP A 91 7.20 -21.09 21.66
C TRP A 91 6.58 -21.54 20.34
N GLY A 92 6.15 -20.56 19.55
CA GLY A 92 5.69 -20.73 18.17
C GLY A 92 6.56 -19.92 17.21
N PHE A 93 6.83 -20.45 16.04
CA PHE A 93 7.55 -19.79 14.96
C PHE A 93 6.60 -19.64 13.77
N TYR A 94 6.50 -18.44 13.19
CA TYR A 94 5.53 -18.10 12.16
C TYR A 94 6.23 -17.57 10.90
N PRO A 95 6.92 -18.43 10.13
CA PRO A 95 7.45 -18.00 8.85
C PRO A 95 6.32 -17.61 7.91
N SER A 96 6.49 -16.51 7.18
CA SER A 96 5.52 -16.02 6.24
C SER A 96 6.12 -15.58 4.92
N ILE A 97 5.33 -15.71 3.89
CA ILE A 97 5.61 -15.23 2.55
C ILE A 97 4.50 -14.27 2.15
N SER A 98 4.86 -13.12 1.63
CA SER A 98 3.95 -12.17 1.01
C SER A 98 4.34 -11.92 -0.44
N ALA A 99 3.36 -12.02 -1.32
CA ALA A 99 3.50 -11.64 -2.72
C ALA A 99 2.51 -10.53 -3.03
N GLY A 100 2.99 -9.43 -3.58
CA GLY A 100 2.17 -8.25 -3.87
C GLY A 100 2.39 -7.69 -5.26
N PHE A 101 1.34 -7.10 -5.79
CA PHE A 101 1.36 -6.30 -7.00
C PHE A 101 0.87 -4.90 -6.69
N GLY A 102 1.56 -3.90 -7.21
CA GLY A 102 1.18 -2.51 -7.02
C GLY A 102 1.34 -1.67 -8.26
N THR A 103 0.52 -0.63 -8.34
CA THR A 103 0.58 0.40 -9.37
C THR A 103 0.69 1.77 -8.71
N LYS A 104 1.47 2.64 -9.32
CA LYS A 104 1.59 4.06 -8.98
C LYS A 104 1.28 4.87 -10.23
N ASP A 105 0.27 5.71 -10.12
CA ASP A 105 -0.13 6.60 -11.19
C ASP A 105 0.15 8.04 -10.75
N TYR A 106 0.73 8.81 -11.65
CA TYR A 106 1.05 10.22 -11.46
C TYR A 106 0.41 11.01 -12.60
N ALA A 107 -0.22 12.13 -12.30
CA ALA A 107 -0.63 13.08 -13.33
C ALA A 107 0.29 14.29 -13.26
N PHE A 108 1.33 14.28 -14.09
CA PHE A 108 2.32 15.36 -14.17
C PHE A 108 1.76 16.63 -14.82
N ASP A 109 0.62 16.54 -15.50
CA ASP A 109 -0.01 17.69 -16.19
C ASP A 109 -0.30 18.88 -15.27
N ASN A 110 -0.40 18.66 -13.97
CA ASN A 110 -0.67 19.68 -12.95
C ASN A 110 0.61 20.23 -12.29
N LEU A 111 1.77 19.70 -12.60
CA LEU A 111 3.05 20.16 -12.06
C LEU A 111 3.67 21.16 -13.04
N LEU A 112 4.00 22.34 -12.53
CA LEU A 112 4.83 23.31 -13.25
C LEU A 112 6.29 23.00 -12.96
N LEU A 113 7.00 22.57 -13.98
CA LEU A 113 8.43 22.27 -13.93
C LEU A 113 9.26 23.49 -14.26
N GLU A 114 10.50 23.49 -13.80
CA GLU A 114 11.43 24.62 -14.00
C GLU A 114 11.66 24.90 -15.49
N ASP A 115 11.72 23.88 -16.34
CA ASP A 115 11.89 23.99 -17.79
C ASP A 115 10.70 24.63 -18.52
N GLN A 116 9.53 24.63 -17.89
CA GLN A 116 8.32 25.26 -18.40
C GLN A 116 8.23 26.75 -18.07
N ILE A 117 9.02 27.24 -17.08
CA ILE A 117 8.96 28.60 -16.60
C ILE A 117 10.04 29.44 -17.28
N LEU A 118 9.67 30.22 -18.26
CA LEU A 118 10.55 31.19 -18.92
C LEU A 118 10.50 32.54 -18.17
N ILE A 119 11.32 32.65 -17.12
CA ILE A 119 11.34 33.82 -16.21
C ILE A 119 11.55 35.14 -16.99
N TYR A 120 12.41 35.11 -17.98
CA TYR A 120 12.72 36.33 -18.79
C TYR A 120 11.59 36.77 -19.72
N GLN A 121 10.68 35.90 -20.07
CA GLN A 121 9.58 36.19 -20.99
C GLN A 121 8.22 36.24 -20.29
N GLY A 122 8.14 35.84 -19.02
CA GLY A 122 6.89 35.77 -18.27
C GLY A 122 5.87 34.78 -18.87
N ILE A 123 6.36 33.75 -19.59
CA ILE A 123 5.55 32.79 -20.31
C ILE A 123 5.73 31.40 -19.65
N ILE A 124 4.65 30.67 -19.55
CA ILE A 124 4.65 29.28 -19.13
C ILE A 124 4.42 28.40 -20.36
N ASN A 125 5.37 27.53 -20.69
CA ASN A 125 5.21 26.56 -21.76
C ASN A 125 4.35 25.40 -21.27
N VAL A 126 3.38 24.97 -22.09
CA VAL A 126 2.48 23.86 -21.75
C VAL A 126 3.20 22.52 -21.85
N ASN A 127 4.25 22.41 -22.68
CA ASN A 127 4.98 21.18 -22.90
C ASN A 127 6.32 21.22 -22.17
N SER A 128 6.61 20.20 -21.36
CA SER A 128 7.93 19.94 -20.81
C SER A 128 8.72 18.98 -21.71
N ASN A 129 10.03 19.18 -21.79
CA ASN A 129 10.95 18.28 -22.50
C ASN A 129 11.62 17.26 -21.57
N ASP A 130 11.14 17.14 -20.32
CA ASP A 130 11.70 16.20 -19.36
C ASP A 130 11.36 14.74 -19.77
N PRO A 131 12.36 13.89 -20.04
CA PRO A 131 12.13 12.50 -20.44
C PRO A 131 11.50 11.64 -19.34
N PHE A 132 11.52 12.07 -18.08
CA PHE A 132 10.90 11.34 -16.97
C PHE A 132 9.37 11.50 -16.91
N LEU A 133 8.80 12.47 -17.63
CA LEU A 133 7.35 12.69 -17.70
C LEU A 133 6.62 11.76 -18.66
N THR A 134 7.31 10.90 -19.37
CA THR A 134 6.72 10.02 -20.38
C THR A 134 5.98 8.82 -19.80
N ASN A 135 6.17 8.50 -18.52
CA ASN A 135 5.54 7.36 -17.86
C ASN A 135 4.67 7.82 -16.68
N ASP A 136 3.38 7.98 -16.91
CA ASP A 136 2.40 8.36 -15.89
C ASP A 136 2.06 7.21 -14.93
N SER A 137 2.41 5.99 -15.25
CA SER A 137 2.13 4.82 -14.42
C SER A 137 3.32 3.87 -14.29
N VAL A 138 3.55 3.38 -13.08
CA VAL A 138 4.58 2.39 -12.76
C VAL A 138 3.95 1.21 -12.05
N SER A 139 4.16 0.02 -12.57
CA SER A 139 3.75 -1.23 -11.92
C SER A 139 4.97 -1.93 -11.32
N PHE A 140 4.78 -2.56 -10.16
CA PHE A 140 5.85 -3.27 -9.45
C PHE A 140 5.34 -4.52 -8.76
N LEU A 141 6.23 -5.48 -8.58
CA LEU A 141 6.02 -6.69 -7.79
C LEU A 141 6.78 -6.58 -6.47
N ILE A 142 6.18 -7.06 -5.41
CA ILE A 142 6.80 -7.16 -4.09
C ILE A 142 6.82 -8.65 -3.71
N CYS A 143 7.95 -9.10 -3.20
CA CYS A 143 8.06 -10.38 -2.54
C CYS A 143 8.77 -10.17 -1.22
N GLN A 144 8.16 -10.60 -0.12
CA GLN A 144 8.64 -10.37 1.24
C GLN A 144 8.63 -11.69 2.00
N LEU A 145 9.69 -11.95 2.76
CA LEU A 145 9.81 -13.06 3.69
C LEU A 145 9.93 -12.48 5.09
N ASP A 146 9.10 -12.95 6.02
CA ASP A 146 9.09 -12.52 7.42
C ASP A 146 9.06 -13.74 8.36
N PHE A 147 9.46 -13.51 9.61
CA PHE A 147 9.59 -14.54 10.63
C PHE A 147 9.00 -14.11 11.97
#